data_fb82bbc4d610379d331a23aa92e51047
#
_entry.id   fb82bbc4d610379d331a23aa92e51047
#
_cell.length_a   1.000
_cell.length_b   1.000
_cell.length_c   1.000
_cell.angle_alpha   90.00
_cell.angle_beta   90.00
_cell.angle_gamma   90.00
#
_symmetry.space_group_name_H-M   'P 1'
#
loop_
_entity.id
_entity.type
_entity.pdbx_description
1 polymer ?
#
loop_
_entity_poly.entity_id
_entity_poly.type
_entity_poly.pdbx_seq_one_letter_code
_entity_poly.pdbx_strand_id
1 'polypeptide(L)'
;MVMSCDENADLLDPENWHFTAPRAFSQFAPEIAELPDCTMTIEGTLAVAPDGKLYNIMRFGKYGKALAYAVDTKDPDAPLTYSHCIDFPANYSKFMIRYDERSGRYYSIASRLYDREKAGARNLLSLMVSKDLLHWDVVQDLYDFRDRDHKKVGLQYVDFFFEGDDILYLCRTAINGANNFHDANYSTFHRIQNFRKV
;
A
#
# COMPACT_ATOMS: atom_id res chain seq x y z
N MET A 1 -1.74 8.11 11.32
CA MET A 1 -1.14 7.81 12.63
C MET A 1 -0.22 6.60 12.45
N VAL A 2 0.95 6.63 13.07
CA VAL A 2 1.90 5.53 13.17
C VAL A 2 2.02 5.13 14.63
N MET A 3 2.17 3.85 14.88
CA MET A 3 2.38 3.29 16.20
C MET A 3 3.79 2.69 16.26
N SER A 4 4.51 2.91 17.34
CA SER A 4 5.87 2.40 17.56
C SER A 4 6.13 2.04 19.01
N CYS A 5 7.09 1.15 19.23
CA CYS A 5 7.64 0.85 20.55
C CYS A 5 9.13 0.48 20.42
N ASP A 6 9.85 0.41 21.53
CA ASP A 6 11.20 -0.13 21.54
C ASP A 6 11.17 -1.64 21.19
N GLU A 7 12.15 -2.12 20.46
CA GLU A 7 12.22 -3.53 20.02
C GLU A 7 12.34 -4.55 21.14
N ASN A 8 12.85 -4.11 22.31
CA ASN A 8 13.02 -4.95 23.50
C ASN A 8 11.93 -4.74 24.55
N ALA A 9 10.92 -3.89 24.25
CA ALA A 9 9.85 -3.62 25.18
C ALA A 9 8.87 -4.80 25.28
N ASP A 10 8.17 -4.89 26.41
CA ASP A 10 7.02 -5.79 26.53
C ASP A 10 5.88 -5.28 25.65
N LEU A 11 5.60 -6.01 24.56
CA LEU A 11 4.56 -5.64 23.59
C LEU A 11 3.14 -5.75 24.16
N LEU A 12 2.96 -6.41 25.30
CA LEU A 12 1.65 -6.54 25.96
C LEU A 12 1.38 -5.38 26.94
N ASP A 13 2.39 -4.58 27.26
CA ASP A 13 2.23 -3.39 28.07
C ASP A 13 1.87 -2.18 27.18
N PRO A 14 0.66 -1.61 27.29
CA PRO A 14 0.24 -0.47 26.48
C PRO A 14 1.09 0.79 26.71
N GLU A 15 1.72 0.94 27.87
CA GLU A 15 2.57 2.09 28.18
C GLU A 15 3.87 2.13 27.36
N ASN A 16 4.26 1.00 26.76
CA ASN A 16 5.43 0.93 25.88
C ASN A 16 5.15 1.39 24.45
N TRP A 17 3.90 1.72 24.11
CA TRP A 17 3.50 2.11 22.77
C TRP A 17 3.32 3.61 22.62
N HIS A 18 3.98 4.16 21.62
CA HIS A 18 3.86 5.53 21.18
C HIS A 18 2.95 5.63 19.95
N PHE A 19 2.25 6.76 19.85
CA PHE A 19 1.36 7.04 18.72
C PHE A 19 1.62 8.44 18.21
N THR A 20 1.97 8.57 16.93
CA THR A 20 2.10 9.89 16.33
C THR A 20 0.81 10.69 16.53
N ALA A 21 0.93 11.97 16.90
CA ALA A 21 -0.20 12.84 17.14
C ALA A 21 -1.15 12.85 15.92
N PRO A 22 -2.45 12.70 16.11
CA PRO A 22 -3.41 12.67 15.02
C PRO A 22 -3.52 14.05 14.35
N ARG A 23 -3.60 14.06 13.02
CA ARG A 23 -3.96 15.26 12.23
C ARG A 23 -5.18 14.97 11.36
N ALA A 24 -6.12 15.88 11.32
CA ALA A 24 -7.24 15.79 10.41
C ALA A 24 -6.79 16.00 8.95
N PHE A 25 -7.43 15.33 8.00
CA PHE A 25 -7.11 15.50 6.58
C PHE A 25 -7.15 16.95 6.12
N SER A 26 -8.13 17.73 6.62
CA SER A 26 -8.26 19.16 6.33
C SER A 26 -7.03 20.01 6.72
N GLN A 27 -6.21 19.52 7.64
CA GLN A 27 -4.96 20.21 8.03
C GLN A 27 -3.84 19.99 7.01
N PHE A 28 -3.95 18.98 6.15
CA PHE A 28 -3.04 18.74 5.03
C PHE A 28 -3.60 19.28 3.71
N ALA A 29 -4.91 19.55 3.63
CA ALA A 29 -5.57 19.95 2.40
C ALA A 29 -4.91 21.12 1.66
N PRO A 30 -4.35 22.17 2.34
CA PRO A 30 -3.63 23.23 1.66
C PRO A 30 -2.38 22.74 0.93
N GLU A 31 -1.71 21.71 1.45
CA GLU A 31 -0.47 21.16 0.89
C GLU A 31 -0.72 20.28 -0.34
N ILE A 32 -1.97 19.76 -0.47
CA ILE A 32 -2.40 18.86 -1.56
C ILE A 32 -3.57 19.42 -2.36
N ALA A 33 -3.80 20.75 -2.30
CA ALA A 33 -4.92 21.42 -2.95
C ALA A 33 -4.94 21.28 -4.48
N GLU A 34 -3.83 20.85 -5.10
CA GLU A 34 -3.74 20.55 -6.52
C GLU A 34 -4.46 19.25 -6.93
N LEU A 35 -4.98 18.50 -5.96
CA LEU A 35 -5.66 17.22 -6.17
C LEU A 35 -7.14 17.33 -5.77
N PRO A 36 -8.00 17.96 -6.60
CA PRO A 36 -9.31 18.47 -6.19
C PRO A 36 -10.21 17.37 -5.75
N ASP A 37 -10.39 16.28 -6.01
CA ASP A 37 -11.46 15.33 -5.65
C ASP A 37 -11.09 14.34 -4.55
N CYS A 38 -10.04 14.59 -3.80
CA CYS A 38 -9.62 13.68 -2.75
C CYS A 38 -9.93 14.22 -1.37
N THR A 39 -10.69 13.45 -0.62
CA THR A 39 -11.21 13.86 0.68
C THR A 39 -10.58 13.11 1.84
N MET A 40 -9.76 12.10 1.58
CA MET A 40 -9.19 11.28 2.64
C MET A 40 -7.90 10.54 2.25
N THR A 41 -7.08 10.27 3.26
CA THR A 41 -6.02 9.27 3.25
C THR A 41 -6.31 8.23 4.31
N ILE A 42 -6.15 6.96 3.99
CA ILE A 42 -6.31 5.86 4.94
C ILE A 42 -5.31 4.76 4.63
N GLU A 43 -5.02 3.93 5.63
CA GLU A 43 -4.23 2.69 5.48
C GLU A 43 -2.89 2.94 4.79
N GLY A 44 -1.87 3.19 5.60
CA GLY A 44 -0.50 3.36 5.13
C GLY A 44 0.34 2.09 5.22
N THR A 45 1.52 2.17 4.66
CA THR A 45 2.62 1.24 4.84
C THR A 45 3.89 2.03 5.15
N LEU A 46 4.69 1.53 6.08
CA LEU A 46 5.96 2.17 6.42
C LEU A 46 7.03 1.70 5.44
N ALA A 47 7.86 2.64 4.98
CA ALA A 47 9.02 2.35 4.16
C ALA A 47 10.15 3.32 4.47
N VAL A 48 11.38 2.80 4.58
CA VAL A 48 12.60 3.61 4.65
C VAL A 48 13.04 3.91 3.22
N ALA A 49 13.15 5.18 2.89
CA ALA A 49 13.61 5.62 1.58
C ALA A 49 15.15 5.54 1.43
N PRO A 50 15.71 5.63 0.21
CA PRO A 50 17.16 5.54 0.01
C PRO A 50 17.97 6.62 0.75
N ASP A 51 17.36 7.74 1.08
CA ASP A 51 17.98 8.81 1.89
C ASP A 51 17.94 8.55 3.41
N GLY A 52 17.43 7.39 3.82
CA GLY A 52 17.30 6.96 5.21
C GLY A 52 16.08 7.50 5.95
N LYS A 53 15.23 8.30 5.31
CA LYS A 53 14.00 8.81 5.93
C LYS A 53 12.91 7.75 5.97
N LEU A 54 12.18 7.73 7.08
CA LEU A 54 11.02 6.88 7.23
C LEU A 54 9.76 7.62 6.75
N TYR A 55 9.01 6.97 5.87
CA TYR A 55 7.73 7.46 5.39
C TYR A 55 6.59 6.51 5.73
N ASN A 56 5.46 7.08 6.08
CA ASN A 56 4.17 6.40 6.00
C ASN A 56 3.54 6.74 4.66
N ILE A 57 3.55 5.78 3.72
CA ILE A 57 3.00 5.94 2.39
C ILE A 57 1.55 5.47 2.43
N MET A 58 0.62 6.40 2.25
CA MET A 58 -0.79 6.19 2.46
C MET A 58 -1.56 6.09 1.16
N ARG A 59 -2.53 5.22 1.16
CA ARG A 59 -3.56 5.13 0.13
C ARG A 59 -4.30 6.45 -0.01
N PHE A 60 -4.43 6.94 -1.25
CA PHE A 60 -5.01 8.23 -1.55
C PHE A 60 -5.91 8.18 -2.77
N GLY A 61 -7.18 8.52 -2.59
CA GLY A 61 -8.15 8.81 -3.64
C GLY A 61 -8.28 7.80 -4.77
N LYS A 62 -8.80 8.29 -5.90
CA LYS A 62 -9.20 7.48 -7.06
C LYS A 62 -8.24 7.58 -8.25
N TYR A 63 -7.04 8.12 -8.10
CA TYR A 63 -6.27 8.63 -9.23
C TYR A 63 -4.94 7.92 -9.50
N GLY A 64 -4.71 6.76 -8.93
CA GLY A 64 -3.40 6.11 -9.07
C GLY A 64 -2.30 6.92 -8.38
N LYS A 65 -2.58 7.40 -7.19
CA LYS A 65 -1.67 8.21 -6.36
C LYS A 65 -1.54 7.60 -4.97
N ALA A 66 -0.42 7.89 -4.32
CA ALA A 66 -0.21 7.66 -2.90
C ALA A 66 0.40 8.92 -2.28
N LEU A 67 0.20 9.14 -0.99
CA LEU A 67 0.79 10.28 -0.27
C LEU A 67 1.85 9.79 0.70
N ALA A 68 3.03 10.38 0.64
CA ALA A 68 4.11 10.14 1.57
C ALA A 68 4.07 11.17 2.71
N TYR A 69 4.03 10.67 3.92
CA TYR A 69 4.15 11.46 5.15
C TYR A 69 5.43 11.06 5.87
N ALA A 70 6.30 12.03 6.13
CA ALA A 70 7.49 11.80 6.92
C ALA A 70 7.13 11.49 8.37
N VAL A 71 7.81 10.49 8.92
CA VAL A 71 7.74 10.10 10.33
C VAL A 71 8.96 10.66 11.02
N ASP A 72 8.77 11.39 12.13
CA ASP A 72 9.88 11.81 12.96
C ASP A 72 10.36 10.60 13.78
N THR A 73 11.58 10.13 13.51
CA THR A 73 12.17 8.98 14.21
C THR A 73 12.83 9.35 15.55
N LYS A 74 12.89 10.65 15.88
CA LYS A 74 13.45 11.15 17.13
C LYS A 74 12.36 11.47 18.15
N ASP A 75 11.19 11.83 17.69
CA ASP A 75 10.00 12.08 18.50
C ASP A 75 8.85 11.19 17.99
N PRO A 76 8.61 10.03 18.65
CA PRO A 76 7.59 9.08 18.22
C PRO A 76 6.15 9.61 18.36
N ASP A 77 5.95 10.66 19.14
CA ASP A 77 4.65 11.28 19.37
C ASP A 77 4.38 12.45 18.40
N ALA A 78 5.41 12.90 17.65
CA ALA A 78 5.27 13.99 16.69
C ALA A 78 4.22 13.67 15.61
N PRO A 79 3.45 14.66 15.13
CA PRO A 79 2.51 14.44 14.05
C PRO A 79 3.22 14.14 12.73
N LEU A 80 2.62 13.30 11.91
CA LEU A 80 3.10 13.06 10.55
C LEU A 80 3.14 14.37 9.75
N THR A 81 4.18 14.57 8.96
CA THR A 81 4.35 15.73 8.10
C THR A 81 4.19 15.32 6.64
N TYR A 82 3.30 15.99 5.89
CA TYR A 82 3.19 15.78 4.46
C TYR A 82 4.53 16.07 3.77
N SER A 83 4.94 15.17 2.90
CA SER A 83 6.19 15.30 2.15
C SER A 83 5.93 15.48 0.66
N HIS A 84 5.30 14.51 0.03
CA HIS A 84 5.04 14.56 -1.41
C HIS A 84 3.95 13.59 -1.84
N CYS A 85 3.46 13.79 -3.06
CA CYS A 85 2.56 12.87 -3.75
C CYS A 85 3.35 11.98 -4.70
N ILE A 86 3.00 10.70 -4.75
CA ILE A 86 3.63 9.67 -5.56
C ILE A 86 2.67 9.26 -6.67
N ASP A 87 3.16 9.14 -7.90
CA ASP A 87 2.45 8.44 -8.96
C ASP A 87 2.54 6.93 -8.71
N PHE A 88 1.49 6.39 -8.11
CA PHE A 88 1.43 5.01 -7.70
C PHE A 88 0.35 4.27 -8.51
N PRO A 89 0.68 3.26 -9.31
CA PRO A 89 -0.25 2.69 -10.30
C PRO A 89 -1.38 1.84 -9.72
N ALA A 90 -1.57 1.85 -8.41
CA ALA A 90 -2.68 1.18 -7.76
C ALA A 90 -3.97 2.00 -7.82
N ASN A 91 -5.09 1.30 -7.76
CA ASN A 91 -6.40 1.93 -7.57
C ASN A 91 -6.62 2.30 -6.10
N TYR A 92 -7.84 2.74 -5.76
CA TYR A 92 -8.25 3.03 -4.39
C TYR A 92 -8.39 1.74 -3.56
N SER A 93 -7.25 1.10 -3.29
CA SER A 93 -7.12 -0.16 -2.55
C SER A 93 -5.92 -0.10 -1.61
N LYS A 94 -5.96 -0.86 -0.51
CA LYS A 94 -4.80 -1.06 0.36
C LYS A 94 -3.67 -1.72 -0.42
N PHE A 95 -2.45 -1.29 -0.13
CA PHE A 95 -1.21 -1.90 -0.63
C PHE A 95 -0.21 -2.07 0.51
N MET A 96 0.78 -2.93 0.31
CA MET A 96 1.94 -3.12 1.15
C MET A 96 3.19 -2.84 0.31
N ILE A 97 4.17 -2.16 0.88
CA ILE A 97 5.49 -1.95 0.26
C ILE A 97 6.54 -2.67 1.12
N ARG A 98 7.42 -3.44 0.46
CA ARG A 98 8.56 -4.08 1.12
C ARG A 98 9.83 -3.87 0.30
N TYR A 99 10.93 -3.63 1.00
CA TYR A 99 12.26 -3.50 0.40
C TYR A 99 12.93 -4.86 0.33
N ASP A 100 13.47 -5.20 -0.83
CA ASP A 100 14.30 -6.39 -1.05
C ASP A 100 15.76 -5.99 -1.10
N GLU A 101 16.51 -6.31 -0.05
CA GLU A 101 17.92 -5.98 0.08
C GLU A 101 18.79 -6.60 -1.03
N ARG A 102 18.41 -7.78 -1.55
CA ARG A 102 19.19 -8.49 -2.59
C ARG A 102 19.14 -7.80 -3.95
N SER A 103 18.00 -7.19 -4.30
CA SER A 103 17.85 -6.43 -5.55
C SER A 103 18.03 -4.92 -5.37
N GLY A 104 18.01 -4.41 -4.12
CA GLY A 104 18.02 -2.99 -3.84
C GLY A 104 16.75 -2.28 -4.32
N ARG A 105 15.59 -2.96 -4.29
CA ARG A 105 14.34 -2.45 -4.84
C ARG A 105 13.18 -2.63 -3.88
N TYR A 106 12.19 -1.76 -4.02
CA TYR A 106 10.91 -1.85 -3.34
C TYR A 106 9.93 -2.57 -4.23
N TYR A 107 9.13 -3.44 -3.64
CA TYR A 107 8.06 -4.16 -4.32
C TYR A 107 6.72 -3.86 -3.66
N SER A 108 5.67 -3.90 -4.46
CA SER A 108 4.29 -3.83 -4.00
C SER A 108 3.41 -4.75 -4.83
N ILE A 109 2.41 -5.36 -4.19
CA ILE A 109 1.36 -6.11 -4.88
C ILE A 109 0.04 -5.44 -4.54
N ALA A 110 -0.63 -4.89 -5.53
CA ALA A 110 -1.88 -4.17 -5.35
C ALA A 110 -2.79 -4.27 -6.57
N SER A 111 -4.07 -3.97 -6.36
CA SER A 111 -5.01 -3.84 -7.48
C SER A 111 -4.63 -2.62 -8.31
N ARG A 112 -4.33 -2.83 -9.60
CA ARG A 112 -3.90 -1.78 -10.50
C ARG A 112 -5.06 -0.92 -10.99
N LEU A 113 -4.86 0.39 -11.06
CA LEU A 113 -5.77 1.31 -11.74
C LEU A 113 -5.64 1.15 -13.26
N TYR A 114 -6.69 0.74 -13.92
CA TYR A 114 -6.76 0.59 -15.38
C TYR A 114 -7.83 1.46 -16.03
N ASP A 115 -8.79 1.93 -15.24
CA ASP A 115 -9.91 2.74 -15.69
C ASP A 115 -10.31 3.70 -14.54
N ARG A 116 -10.27 5.00 -14.80
CA ARG A 116 -10.59 6.01 -13.79
C ARG A 116 -12.06 6.01 -13.38
N GLU A 117 -12.97 5.61 -14.27
CA GLU A 117 -14.38 5.46 -13.94
C GLU A 117 -14.64 4.26 -13.04
N LYS A 118 -13.73 3.29 -13.06
CA LYS A 118 -13.72 2.09 -12.21
C LYS A 118 -12.62 2.10 -11.17
N ALA A 119 -12.27 3.26 -10.65
CA ALA A 119 -11.16 3.41 -9.71
C ALA A 119 -11.31 2.61 -8.40
N GLY A 120 -12.51 2.16 -8.08
CA GLY A 120 -12.77 1.21 -6.99
C GLY A 120 -12.63 -0.26 -7.37
N ALA A 121 -12.49 -0.59 -8.67
CA ALA A 121 -12.39 -1.98 -9.13
C ALA A 121 -11.11 -2.65 -8.59
N ARG A 122 -11.21 -3.91 -8.20
CA ARG A 122 -10.10 -4.69 -7.63
C ARG A 122 -9.89 -6.01 -8.35
N ASN A 123 -10.22 -6.05 -9.64
CA ASN A 123 -10.19 -7.24 -10.48
C ASN A 123 -8.96 -7.34 -11.40
N LEU A 124 -7.95 -6.50 -11.17
CA LEU A 124 -6.65 -6.57 -11.82
C LEU A 124 -5.56 -6.44 -10.73
N LEU A 125 -4.89 -7.53 -10.39
CA LEU A 125 -3.81 -7.57 -9.40
C LEU A 125 -2.46 -7.57 -10.09
N SER A 126 -1.55 -6.68 -9.69
CA SER A 126 -0.25 -6.53 -10.33
C SER A 126 0.89 -6.46 -9.32
N LEU A 127 2.06 -6.96 -9.73
CA LEU A 127 3.35 -6.74 -9.08
C LEU A 127 3.95 -5.45 -9.62
N MET A 128 4.40 -4.60 -8.72
CA MET A 128 4.98 -3.30 -9.00
C MET A 128 6.35 -3.20 -8.35
N VAL A 129 7.25 -2.42 -8.95
CA VAL A 129 8.61 -2.24 -8.46
C VAL A 129 9.01 -0.77 -8.50
N SER A 130 9.85 -0.37 -7.55
CA SER A 130 10.46 0.96 -7.50
C SER A 130 11.91 0.85 -7.01
N LYS A 131 12.75 1.81 -7.39
CA LYS A 131 14.11 1.99 -6.85
C LYS A 131 14.17 3.07 -5.76
N ASP A 132 13.20 3.96 -5.73
CA ASP A 132 13.27 5.21 -4.98
C ASP A 132 12.01 5.56 -4.19
N LEU A 133 10.97 4.72 -4.25
CA LEU A 133 9.62 4.95 -3.71
C LEU A 133 8.83 6.05 -4.45
N LEU A 134 9.41 6.75 -5.42
CA LEU A 134 8.79 7.84 -6.17
C LEU A 134 8.25 7.38 -7.51
N HIS A 135 9.06 6.57 -8.21
CA HIS A 135 8.76 6.08 -9.57
C HIS A 135 8.48 4.59 -9.51
N TRP A 136 7.30 4.21 -9.96
CA TRP A 136 6.82 2.84 -9.89
C TRP A 136 6.50 2.28 -11.27
N ASP A 137 7.08 1.13 -11.57
CA ASP A 137 6.81 0.36 -12.78
C ASP A 137 5.92 -0.84 -12.45
N VAL A 138 4.98 -1.15 -13.35
CA VAL A 138 4.24 -2.41 -13.31
C VAL A 138 5.09 -3.48 -13.97
N VAL A 139 5.45 -4.51 -13.22
CA VAL A 139 6.31 -5.60 -13.69
C VAL A 139 5.48 -6.70 -14.34
N GLN A 140 4.40 -7.10 -13.68
CA GLN A 140 3.58 -8.21 -14.09
C GLN A 140 2.14 -8.07 -13.59
N ASP A 141 1.17 -8.35 -14.46
CA ASP A 141 -0.21 -8.61 -14.04
C ASP A 141 -0.31 -10.05 -13.56
N LEU A 142 -0.58 -10.23 -12.27
CA LEU A 142 -0.66 -11.54 -11.62
C LEU A 142 -2.00 -12.22 -11.87
N TYR A 143 -3.07 -11.44 -11.81
CA TYR A 143 -4.43 -11.86 -12.10
C TYR A 143 -5.17 -10.76 -12.85
N ASP A 144 -5.74 -11.10 -13.99
CA ASP A 144 -6.55 -10.21 -14.81
C ASP A 144 -7.95 -10.78 -14.99
N PHE A 145 -8.91 -10.18 -14.28
CA PHE A 145 -10.33 -10.51 -14.36
C PHE A 145 -11.15 -9.31 -14.85
N ARG A 146 -10.58 -8.46 -15.72
CA ARG A 146 -11.28 -7.31 -16.27
C ARG A 146 -12.46 -7.68 -17.15
N ASP A 147 -12.52 -8.92 -17.64
CA ASP A 147 -13.65 -9.54 -18.35
C ASP A 147 -14.80 -9.93 -17.41
N ARG A 148 -14.59 -9.89 -16.08
CA ARG A 148 -15.60 -10.23 -15.09
C ARG A 148 -16.26 -8.98 -14.51
N ASP A 149 -17.42 -9.18 -13.88
CA ASP A 149 -18.09 -8.11 -13.15
C ASP A 149 -17.21 -7.58 -12.00
N HIS A 150 -16.67 -6.37 -12.18
CA HIS A 150 -15.80 -5.71 -11.20
C HIS A 150 -16.51 -5.43 -9.86
N LYS A 151 -17.84 -5.51 -9.79
CA LYS A 151 -18.60 -5.40 -8.54
C LYS A 151 -18.64 -6.71 -7.74
N LYS A 152 -18.28 -7.83 -8.37
CA LYS A 152 -18.35 -9.18 -7.79
C LYS A 152 -16.99 -9.84 -7.63
N VAL A 153 -15.99 -9.40 -8.38
CA VAL A 153 -14.64 -9.98 -8.36
C VAL A 153 -13.65 -8.96 -7.81
N GLY A 154 -12.84 -9.38 -6.85
CA GLY A 154 -11.81 -8.53 -6.26
C GLY A 154 -10.67 -9.34 -5.61
N LEU A 155 -9.45 -8.85 -5.84
CA LEU A 155 -8.23 -9.32 -5.17
C LEU A 155 -7.62 -8.12 -4.45
N GLN A 156 -7.53 -8.18 -3.12
CA GLN A 156 -7.26 -7.00 -2.32
C GLN A 156 -6.61 -7.33 -0.98
N TYR A 157 -6.10 -6.28 -0.31
CA TYR A 157 -5.48 -6.39 1.00
C TYR A 157 -4.36 -7.44 1.01
N VAL A 158 -3.51 -7.36 -0.02
CA VAL A 158 -2.36 -8.25 -0.13
C VAL A 158 -1.33 -7.90 0.93
N ASP A 159 -0.87 -8.90 1.66
CA ASP A 159 0.38 -8.86 2.39
C ASP A 159 1.30 -9.97 1.90
N PHE A 160 2.60 -9.72 1.87
CA PHE A 160 3.58 -10.63 1.28
C PHE A 160 4.92 -10.57 2.00
N PHE A 161 5.74 -11.57 1.78
CA PHE A 161 7.14 -11.61 2.22
C PHE A 161 8.01 -12.30 1.17
N PHE A 162 9.31 -12.09 1.26
CA PHE A 162 10.29 -12.72 0.39
C PHE A 162 10.75 -14.03 1.01
N GLU A 163 10.71 -15.12 0.24
CA GLU A 163 11.23 -16.43 0.60
C GLU A 163 12.26 -16.87 -0.46
N GLY A 164 13.53 -16.70 -0.17
CA GLY A 164 14.59 -16.99 -1.15
C GLY A 164 14.47 -16.13 -2.41
N ASP A 165 14.17 -16.74 -3.53
CA ASP A 165 13.97 -16.06 -4.81
C ASP A 165 12.49 -15.83 -5.16
N ASP A 166 11.59 -16.17 -4.26
CA ASP A 166 10.14 -16.10 -4.47
C ASP A 166 9.48 -15.05 -3.58
N ILE A 167 8.29 -14.60 -3.98
CA ILE A 167 7.36 -13.87 -3.12
C ILE A 167 6.23 -14.81 -2.74
N LEU A 168 5.94 -14.91 -1.43
CA LEU A 168 4.75 -15.55 -0.92
C LEU A 168 3.76 -14.49 -0.47
N TYR A 169 2.49 -14.60 -0.84
CA TYR A 169 1.49 -13.63 -0.46
C TYR A 169 0.12 -14.20 -0.17
N LEU A 170 -0.58 -13.52 0.72
CA LEU A 170 -1.99 -13.73 1.02
C LEU A 170 -2.83 -12.63 0.40
N CYS A 171 -4.00 -12.99 -0.09
CA CYS A 171 -4.94 -12.07 -0.72
C CYS A 171 -6.37 -12.33 -0.23
N ARG A 172 -7.10 -11.27 0.12
CA ARG A 172 -8.55 -11.34 0.25
C ARG A 172 -9.15 -11.41 -1.14
N THR A 173 -9.81 -12.52 -1.46
CA THR A 173 -10.31 -12.81 -2.80
C THR A 173 -11.83 -12.95 -2.80
N ALA A 174 -12.49 -12.12 -3.60
CA ALA A 174 -13.90 -12.22 -3.92
C ALA A 174 -14.06 -12.79 -5.32
N ILE A 175 -14.65 -13.99 -5.43
CA ILE A 175 -14.85 -14.71 -6.70
C ILE A 175 -15.95 -15.78 -6.52
N ASN A 176 -16.47 -16.32 -7.63
CA ASN A 176 -17.36 -17.49 -7.61
C ASN A 176 -18.57 -17.34 -6.68
N GLY A 177 -19.34 -16.27 -6.87
CA GLY A 177 -20.56 -16.05 -6.12
C GLY A 177 -20.38 -15.18 -4.88
N ALA A 178 -19.27 -14.47 -4.74
CA ALA A 178 -19.11 -13.42 -3.72
C ALA A 178 -20.27 -12.40 -3.82
N ASN A 179 -20.71 -11.90 -2.67
CA ASN A 179 -21.78 -10.91 -2.62
C ASN A 179 -21.38 -9.60 -3.31
N ASN A 180 -20.15 -9.16 -3.06
CA ASN A 180 -19.53 -8.02 -3.72
C ASN A 180 -18.00 -8.19 -3.71
N PHE A 181 -17.27 -7.32 -4.41
CA PHE A 181 -15.81 -7.39 -4.50
C PHE A 181 -15.10 -7.13 -3.16
N HIS A 182 -15.72 -6.36 -2.27
CA HIS A 182 -15.11 -5.98 -0.98
C HIS A 182 -15.28 -7.09 0.06
N ASP A 183 -16.45 -7.73 0.11
CA ASP A 183 -16.75 -8.81 1.06
C ASP A 183 -16.22 -10.12 0.48
N ALA A 184 -14.91 -10.30 0.63
CA ALA A 184 -14.20 -11.47 0.12
C ALA A 184 -14.74 -12.77 0.77
N ASN A 185 -14.98 -13.78 -0.08
CA ASN A 185 -15.42 -15.10 0.36
C ASN A 185 -14.27 -16.10 0.48
N TYR A 186 -13.03 -15.71 0.09
CA TYR A 186 -11.83 -16.52 0.25
C TYR A 186 -10.68 -15.69 0.83
N SER A 187 -9.79 -16.34 1.56
CA SER A 187 -8.41 -15.95 1.77
C SER A 187 -7.53 -16.89 0.97
N THR A 188 -6.80 -16.38 0.00
CA THR A 188 -6.04 -17.19 -0.94
C THR A 188 -4.55 -16.97 -0.76
N PHE A 189 -3.77 -18.06 -0.83
CA PHE A 189 -2.33 -18.06 -0.73
C PHE A 189 -1.71 -18.28 -2.12
N HIS A 190 -0.65 -17.53 -2.42
CA HIS A 190 -0.01 -17.51 -3.73
C HIS A 190 1.50 -17.43 -3.62
N ARG A 191 2.19 -17.82 -4.71
CA ARG A 191 3.64 -17.74 -4.87
C ARG A 191 3.99 -17.14 -6.22
N ILE A 192 4.87 -16.15 -6.25
CA ILE A 192 5.53 -15.65 -7.45
C ILE A 192 6.95 -16.19 -7.44
N GLN A 193 7.25 -17.07 -8.39
CA GLN A 193 8.58 -17.69 -8.49
C GLN A 193 9.58 -16.78 -9.20
N ASN A 194 10.80 -16.71 -8.67
CA ASN A 194 11.91 -15.97 -9.27
C ASN A 194 11.59 -14.52 -9.61
N PHE A 195 10.88 -13.82 -8.74
CA PHE A 195 10.34 -12.48 -8.97
C PHE A 195 11.38 -11.42 -9.39
N ARG A 196 12.68 -11.63 -9.08
CA ARG A 196 13.76 -10.71 -9.48
C ARG A 196 14.13 -10.82 -10.94
N LYS A 197 13.63 -11.84 -11.66
CA LYS A 197 13.90 -12.08 -13.08
C LYS A 197 12.82 -11.54 -14.02
N VAL A 198 11.73 -11.02 -13.47
CA VAL A 198 10.62 -10.41 -14.19
C VAL A 198 10.78 -8.91 -14.28
#